data_8827522f703f2611767c5edeb0eaf593
#
_entry.id   8827522f703f2611767c5edeb0eaf593
#
_cell.length_a   1.000
_cell.length_b   1.000
_cell.length_c   1.000
_cell.angle_alpha   90.00
_cell.angle_beta   90.00
_cell.angle_gamma   90.00
#
_symmetry.space_group_name_H-M   'P 1'
#
loop_
_entity.id
_entity.type
_entity.pdbx_description
1 polymer ?
#
loop_
_entity_poly.entity_id
_entity_poly.type
_entity_poly.pdbx_seq_one_letter_code
_entity_poly.pdbx_strand_id
1 'polypeptide(L)'
;MEETYNPPYTITNKIVDLIAGISELIGHITVTSGLNNNPKLRRANRIKTIQASLAIENNTLTVEQITALLNGKRILGTPAEIKEVKNAYEVYEQLLTFNPYSVSDLLKAHGILMADLVKNAGHFRTGGVGVFKGRQVVHMAPPAEFVPEHIGNLINWYQKSTAHPLIKSAVFHYEFEFIHPFADGNGRMGRLWHTLLLAEWKEILAWIPVETLVKERQEEYYDALGKADKEADSTVFVEFMLTALRDALKEIPPTDQDGDQETDQVKKLLQVLANDTLTAAELMERLSLKHRPTSVSYTHLRAHET
;
A
#
# COMPACT_ATOMS: atom_id res chain seq x y z
N MET A 1 32.19 -8.98 -22.05
CA MET A 1 31.07 -8.06 -21.76
C MET A 1 30.24 -8.76 -20.72
N GLU A 2 30.17 -8.24 -19.51
CA GLU A 2 29.24 -8.75 -18.51
C GLU A 2 27.81 -8.60 -19.10
N GLU A 3 27.08 -9.69 -19.19
CA GLU A 3 25.68 -9.65 -19.58
C GLU A 3 24.94 -8.79 -18.56
N THR A 4 24.47 -7.62 -18.99
CA THR A 4 23.72 -6.73 -18.11
C THR A 4 22.37 -7.38 -17.83
N TYR A 5 22.08 -7.72 -16.57
CA TYR A 5 20.79 -8.24 -16.16
C TYR A 5 19.66 -7.33 -16.68
N ASN A 6 18.75 -7.92 -17.43
CA ASN A 6 17.62 -7.21 -18.02
C ASN A 6 16.38 -8.15 -18.03
N PRO A 7 15.47 -8.01 -17.06
CA PRO A 7 14.25 -8.81 -16.99
C PRO A 7 13.45 -8.74 -18.30
N PRO A 8 12.98 -9.87 -18.83
CA PRO A 8 12.23 -9.87 -20.08
C PRO A 8 10.79 -9.38 -19.86
N TYR A 9 10.40 -8.39 -20.69
CA TYR A 9 9.04 -7.91 -20.85
C TYR A 9 8.89 -7.18 -22.18
N THR A 10 7.66 -7.07 -22.67
CA THR A 10 7.31 -6.36 -23.91
C THR A 10 6.31 -5.25 -23.61
N ILE A 11 6.52 -4.06 -24.14
CA ILE A 11 5.55 -2.96 -24.05
C ILE A 11 4.44 -3.18 -25.08
N THR A 12 3.27 -3.59 -24.60
CA THR A 12 2.07 -3.78 -25.43
C THR A 12 1.24 -2.50 -25.52
N ASN A 13 0.36 -2.41 -26.51
CA ASN A 13 -0.61 -1.31 -26.61
C ASN A 13 -1.47 -1.21 -25.33
N LYS A 14 -1.83 -2.36 -24.73
CA LYS A 14 -2.58 -2.41 -23.46
C LYS A 14 -1.81 -1.76 -22.32
N ILE A 15 -0.49 -2.01 -22.20
CA ILE A 15 0.37 -1.35 -21.21
C ILE A 15 0.39 0.17 -21.43
N VAL A 16 0.52 0.61 -22.66
CA VAL A 16 0.50 2.06 -23.01
C VAL A 16 -0.82 2.71 -22.58
N ASP A 17 -1.95 2.08 -22.94
CA ASP A 17 -3.28 2.57 -22.57
C ASP A 17 -3.49 2.60 -21.04
N LEU A 18 -3.00 1.58 -20.34
CA LEU A 18 -3.07 1.52 -18.88
C LEU A 18 -2.24 2.64 -18.24
N ILE A 19 -1.02 2.89 -18.72
CA ILE A 19 -0.16 3.97 -18.21
C ILE A 19 -0.83 5.33 -18.41
N ALA A 20 -1.41 5.58 -19.59
CA ALA A 20 -2.11 6.83 -19.89
C ALA A 20 -3.29 7.03 -18.92
N GLY A 21 -4.17 6.02 -18.79
CA GLY A 21 -5.32 6.08 -17.89
C GLY A 21 -4.96 6.19 -16.42
N ILE A 22 -3.92 5.49 -15.95
CA ILE A 22 -3.42 5.60 -14.57
C ILE A 22 -2.89 7.01 -14.32
N SER A 23 -2.12 7.58 -15.25
CA SER A 23 -1.55 8.92 -15.10
C SER A 23 -2.64 10.00 -15.02
N GLU A 24 -3.69 9.88 -15.82
CA GLU A 24 -4.87 10.76 -15.77
C GLU A 24 -5.60 10.64 -14.41
N LEU A 25 -5.86 9.41 -13.96
CA LEU A 25 -6.51 9.15 -12.66
C LEU A 25 -5.69 9.71 -11.48
N ILE A 26 -4.36 9.54 -11.49
CA ILE A 26 -3.48 10.11 -10.47
C ILE A 26 -3.58 11.63 -10.46
N GLY A 27 -3.56 12.28 -11.64
CA GLY A 27 -3.75 13.71 -11.76
C GLY A 27 -5.08 14.18 -11.17
N HIS A 28 -6.16 13.49 -11.49
CA HIS A 28 -7.50 13.78 -10.95
C HIS A 28 -7.56 13.59 -9.42
N ILE A 29 -7.13 12.43 -8.92
CA ILE A 29 -7.16 12.10 -7.48
C ILE A 29 -6.29 13.06 -6.66
N THR A 30 -5.14 13.47 -7.18
CA THR A 30 -4.25 14.41 -6.49
C THR A 30 -4.95 15.74 -6.18
N VAL A 31 -5.86 16.18 -7.04
CA VAL A 31 -6.60 17.44 -6.89
C VAL A 31 -7.91 17.23 -6.12
N THR A 32 -8.61 16.13 -6.36
CA THR A 32 -10.01 15.98 -5.91
C THR A 32 -10.20 15.12 -4.66
N SER A 33 -9.30 14.18 -4.35
CA SER A 33 -9.55 13.19 -3.30
C SER A 33 -9.26 13.65 -1.88
N GLY A 34 -8.59 14.79 -1.70
CA GLY A 34 -8.11 15.23 -0.39
C GLY A 34 -7.14 14.23 0.29
N LEU A 35 -6.79 13.14 -0.37
CA LEU A 35 -5.96 12.05 0.19
C LEU A 35 -4.62 12.56 0.71
N ASN A 36 -4.06 13.60 0.07
CA ASN A 36 -2.81 14.22 0.50
C ASN A 36 -2.92 14.92 1.86
N ASN A 37 -4.11 15.42 2.22
CA ASN A 37 -4.33 16.25 3.40
C ASN A 37 -5.23 15.59 4.45
N ASN A 38 -5.70 14.35 4.23
CA ASN A 38 -6.61 13.66 5.13
C ASN A 38 -5.96 12.44 5.81
N PRO A 39 -5.37 12.61 7.02
CA PRO A 39 -4.74 11.50 7.74
C PRO A 39 -5.69 10.34 8.09
N LYS A 40 -6.99 10.64 8.28
CA LYS A 40 -8.00 9.61 8.58
C LYS A 40 -8.21 8.70 7.36
N LEU A 41 -8.31 9.29 6.17
CA LEU A 41 -8.47 8.54 4.92
C LEU A 41 -7.22 7.71 4.62
N ARG A 42 -6.01 8.30 4.78
CA ARG A 42 -4.74 7.57 4.66
C ARG A 42 -4.69 6.37 5.59
N ARG A 43 -5.05 6.57 6.87
CA ARG A 43 -5.09 5.47 7.86
C ARG A 43 -6.10 4.39 7.47
N ALA A 44 -7.30 4.77 7.02
CA ALA A 44 -8.30 3.81 6.58
C ALA A 44 -7.82 2.98 5.38
N ASN A 45 -7.22 3.62 4.37
CA ASN A 45 -6.65 2.94 3.21
C ASN A 45 -5.46 2.06 3.61
N ARG A 46 -4.59 2.50 4.52
CA ARG A 46 -3.49 1.70 5.07
C ARG A 46 -4.01 0.42 5.72
N ILE A 47 -5.08 0.50 6.50
CA ILE A 47 -5.69 -0.68 7.13
C ILE A 47 -6.26 -1.64 6.07
N LYS A 48 -6.88 -1.13 5.01
CA LYS A 48 -7.36 -1.96 3.88
C LYS A 48 -6.20 -2.67 3.17
N THR A 49 -5.11 -1.94 2.86
CA THR A 49 -3.87 -2.50 2.29
C THR A 49 -3.33 -3.64 3.14
N ILE A 50 -3.17 -3.42 4.45
CA ILE A 50 -2.64 -4.42 5.38
C ILE A 50 -3.57 -5.64 5.44
N GLN A 51 -4.88 -5.42 5.61
CA GLN A 51 -5.86 -6.49 5.66
C GLN A 51 -5.81 -7.34 4.39
N ALA A 52 -5.86 -6.74 3.22
CA ALA A 52 -5.84 -7.45 1.95
C ALA A 52 -4.53 -8.21 1.74
N SER A 53 -3.38 -7.57 2.00
CA SER A 53 -2.06 -8.22 1.88
C SER A 53 -1.91 -9.43 2.79
N LEU A 54 -2.40 -9.35 4.03
CA LEU A 54 -2.39 -10.47 4.97
C LEU A 54 -3.43 -11.55 4.61
N ALA A 55 -4.60 -11.15 4.11
CA ALA A 55 -5.65 -12.09 3.70
C ALA A 55 -5.25 -12.93 2.46
N ILE A 56 -4.38 -12.43 1.58
CA ILE A 56 -3.76 -13.21 0.51
C ILE A 56 -2.96 -14.39 1.11
N GLU A 57 -2.34 -14.19 2.27
CA GLU A 57 -1.57 -15.20 3.01
C GLU A 57 -2.41 -15.93 4.07
N ASN A 58 -3.73 -15.95 3.91
CA ASN A 58 -4.70 -16.66 4.76
C ASN A 58 -4.89 -16.10 6.18
N ASN A 59 -4.48 -14.88 6.48
CA ASN A 59 -4.91 -14.20 7.70
C ASN A 59 -6.41 -13.91 7.63
N THR A 60 -7.17 -14.25 8.66
CA THR A 60 -8.64 -14.20 8.64
C THR A 60 -9.24 -12.95 9.28
N LEU A 61 -8.40 -12.05 9.82
CA LEU A 61 -8.87 -10.86 10.51
C LEU A 61 -9.50 -9.86 9.55
N THR A 62 -10.68 -9.34 9.94
CA THR A 62 -11.42 -8.33 9.15
C THR A 62 -10.84 -6.92 9.35
N VAL A 63 -11.23 -5.99 8.47
CA VAL A 63 -10.86 -4.57 8.58
C VAL A 63 -11.29 -3.98 9.93
N GLU A 64 -12.48 -4.36 10.43
CA GLU A 64 -13.02 -3.92 11.72
C GLU A 64 -12.20 -4.46 12.89
N GLN A 65 -11.81 -5.74 12.83
CA GLN A 65 -10.97 -6.37 13.85
C GLN A 65 -9.57 -5.73 13.87
N ILE A 66 -8.96 -5.53 12.70
CA ILE A 66 -7.66 -4.84 12.59
C ILE A 66 -7.76 -3.41 13.13
N THR A 67 -8.81 -2.67 12.76
CA THR A 67 -9.05 -1.33 13.27
C THR A 67 -9.21 -1.32 14.80
N ALA A 68 -9.95 -2.28 15.34
CA ALA A 68 -10.13 -2.41 16.79
C ALA A 68 -8.81 -2.73 17.50
N LEU A 69 -8.01 -3.65 16.94
CA LEU A 69 -6.70 -4.02 17.46
C LEU A 69 -5.75 -2.82 17.50
N LEU A 70 -5.66 -2.06 16.41
CA LEU A 70 -4.79 -0.88 16.30
C LEU A 70 -5.26 0.29 17.18
N ASN A 71 -6.53 0.27 17.63
CA ASN A 71 -7.07 1.18 18.63
C ASN A 71 -6.92 0.63 20.08
N GLY A 72 -6.11 -0.41 20.30
CA GLY A 72 -5.83 -0.97 21.61
C GLY A 72 -6.93 -1.87 22.20
N LYS A 73 -7.95 -2.24 21.41
CA LYS A 73 -9.02 -3.14 21.86
C LYS A 73 -8.58 -4.60 21.75
N ARG A 74 -9.10 -5.44 22.62
CA ARG A 74 -8.95 -6.91 22.50
C ARG A 74 -9.86 -7.43 21.39
N ILE A 75 -9.33 -8.31 20.56
CA ILE A 75 -10.06 -8.97 19.49
C ILE A 75 -9.91 -10.50 19.59
N LEU A 76 -10.79 -11.22 18.90
CA LEU A 76 -10.65 -12.65 18.67
C LEU A 76 -9.75 -12.87 17.45
N GLY A 77 -8.75 -13.73 17.58
CA GLY A 77 -7.79 -14.09 16.54
C GLY A 77 -6.67 -14.91 17.15
N THR A 78 -5.93 -15.64 16.34
CA THR A 78 -4.76 -16.38 16.82
C THR A 78 -3.63 -15.41 17.19
N PRO A 79 -2.74 -15.80 18.14
CA PRO A 79 -1.57 -14.97 18.46
C PRO A 79 -0.71 -14.62 17.23
N ALA A 80 -0.60 -15.56 16.25
CA ALA A 80 0.15 -15.36 15.02
C ALA A 80 -0.50 -14.30 14.14
N GLU A 81 -1.82 -14.40 13.87
CA GLU A 81 -2.55 -13.41 13.07
C GLU A 81 -2.48 -12.00 13.66
N ILE A 82 -2.64 -11.90 14.99
CA ILE A 82 -2.52 -10.63 15.70
C ILE A 82 -1.10 -10.05 15.56
N LYS A 83 -0.08 -10.91 15.64
CA LYS A 83 1.31 -10.50 15.48
C LYS A 83 1.60 -10.03 14.05
N GLU A 84 1.11 -10.76 13.04
CA GLU A 84 1.22 -10.37 11.63
C GLU A 84 0.65 -8.97 11.37
N VAL A 85 -0.55 -8.66 11.91
CA VAL A 85 -1.15 -7.34 11.76
C VAL A 85 -0.30 -6.25 12.40
N LYS A 86 0.22 -6.48 13.61
CA LYS A 86 1.07 -5.50 14.31
C LYS A 86 2.35 -5.23 13.54
N ASN A 87 3.02 -6.28 13.08
CA ASN A 87 4.24 -6.19 12.29
C ASN A 87 4.00 -5.48 10.96
N ALA A 88 2.92 -5.86 10.25
CA ALA A 88 2.55 -5.20 8.99
C ALA A 88 2.26 -3.72 9.21
N TYR A 89 1.51 -3.37 10.25
CA TYR A 89 1.24 -1.96 10.56
C TYR A 89 2.54 -1.20 10.83
N GLU A 90 3.44 -1.76 11.63
CA GLU A 90 4.73 -1.13 11.97
C GLU A 90 5.60 -0.87 10.74
N VAL A 91 5.74 -1.86 9.84
CA VAL A 91 6.56 -1.70 8.64
C VAL A 91 5.93 -0.74 7.63
N TYR A 92 4.61 -0.73 7.50
CA TYR A 92 3.91 0.20 6.61
C TYR A 92 3.93 1.65 7.13
N GLU A 93 3.95 1.88 8.44
CA GLU A 93 4.14 3.24 9.01
C GLU A 93 5.54 3.79 8.68
N GLN A 94 6.52 2.92 8.52
CA GLN A 94 7.90 3.28 8.14
C GLN A 94 8.12 3.25 6.62
N LEU A 95 7.12 2.92 5.79
CA LEU A 95 7.27 2.66 4.36
C LEU A 95 8.10 3.72 3.64
N LEU A 96 7.75 4.99 3.80
CA LEU A 96 8.41 6.11 3.11
C LEU A 96 9.79 6.47 3.68
N THR A 97 10.24 5.80 4.74
CA THR A 97 11.59 5.98 5.30
C THR A 97 12.62 5.01 4.72
N PHE A 98 12.17 3.94 4.05
CA PHE A 98 13.05 2.99 3.41
C PHE A 98 13.59 3.53 2.08
N ASN A 99 14.86 3.28 1.83
CA ASN A 99 15.45 3.50 0.52
C ASN A 99 15.16 2.29 -0.38
N PRO A 100 14.37 2.44 -1.47
CA PRO A 100 13.99 1.33 -2.35
C PRO A 100 15.18 0.67 -3.06
N TYR A 101 16.34 1.33 -3.10
CA TYR A 101 17.57 0.83 -3.72
C TYR A 101 18.56 0.19 -2.73
N SER A 102 18.16 0.03 -1.47
CA SER A 102 19.00 -0.51 -0.40
C SER A 102 18.61 -1.95 -0.06
N VAL A 103 19.51 -2.90 -0.32
CA VAL A 103 19.37 -4.28 0.18
C VAL A 103 19.27 -4.32 1.70
N SER A 104 20.00 -3.45 2.41
CA SER A 104 19.93 -3.35 3.88
C SER A 104 18.53 -2.95 4.35
N ASP A 105 17.89 -2.00 3.65
CA ASP A 105 16.53 -1.56 4.00
C ASP A 105 15.49 -2.63 3.66
N LEU A 106 15.68 -3.37 2.55
CA LEU A 106 14.86 -4.52 2.20
C LEU A 106 14.90 -5.59 3.31
N LEU A 107 16.11 -5.93 3.78
CA LEU A 107 16.30 -6.87 4.89
C LEU A 107 15.71 -6.35 6.20
N LYS A 108 15.88 -5.05 6.51
CA LYS A 108 15.30 -4.40 7.68
C LYS A 108 13.77 -4.46 7.64
N ALA A 109 13.15 -4.14 6.49
CA ALA A 109 11.71 -4.20 6.32
C ALA A 109 11.16 -5.62 6.53
N HIS A 110 11.82 -6.64 5.97
CA HIS A 110 11.50 -8.04 6.22
C HIS A 110 11.67 -8.41 7.70
N GLY A 111 12.73 -7.91 8.35
CA GLY A 111 12.98 -8.13 9.77
C GLY A 111 11.83 -7.63 10.66
N ILE A 112 11.26 -6.46 10.34
CA ILE A 112 10.10 -5.91 11.04
C ILE A 112 8.84 -6.72 10.70
N LEU A 113 8.58 -6.96 9.42
CA LEU A 113 7.37 -7.64 8.93
C LEU A 113 7.23 -9.05 9.51
N MET A 114 8.34 -9.77 9.63
CA MET A 114 8.38 -11.18 10.04
C MET A 114 8.90 -11.39 11.47
N ALA A 115 9.04 -10.30 12.26
CA ALA A 115 9.50 -10.37 13.65
C ALA A 115 8.66 -11.34 14.49
N ASP A 116 9.32 -12.28 15.17
CA ASP A 116 8.71 -13.34 15.99
C ASP A 116 7.76 -14.30 15.24
N LEU A 117 7.68 -14.22 13.92
CA LEU A 117 6.93 -15.16 13.08
C LEU A 117 7.86 -16.22 12.49
N VAL A 118 9.08 -15.82 12.12
CA VAL A 118 10.12 -16.72 11.59
C VAL A 118 11.46 -16.49 12.26
N LYS A 119 12.27 -17.55 12.35
CA LYS A 119 13.60 -17.48 13.02
C LYS A 119 14.59 -16.57 12.28
N ASN A 120 14.50 -16.52 10.95
CA ASN A 120 15.46 -15.82 10.09
C ASN A 120 14.87 -14.50 9.54
N ALA A 121 14.06 -13.79 10.34
CA ALA A 121 13.55 -12.49 9.96
C ALA A 121 14.72 -11.52 9.65
N GLY A 122 14.63 -10.82 8.52
CA GLY A 122 15.67 -9.88 8.08
C GLY A 122 16.89 -10.52 7.40
N HIS A 123 16.82 -11.81 7.05
CA HIS A 123 17.92 -12.51 6.36
C HIS A 123 17.40 -13.25 5.14
N PHE A 124 18.21 -13.29 4.09
CA PHE A 124 17.93 -14.14 2.95
C PHE A 124 17.92 -15.62 3.35
N ARG A 125 17.16 -16.42 2.62
CA ARG A 125 17.15 -17.86 2.80
C ARG A 125 18.49 -18.52 2.50
N THR A 126 18.78 -19.59 3.19
CA THR A 126 19.98 -20.42 2.98
C THR A 126 19.63 -21.79 2.37
N GLY A 127 18.35 -22.12 2.27
CA GLY A 127 17.83 -23.36 1.71
C GLY A 127 17.04 -23.12 0.43
N GLY A 128 16.80 -24.22 -0.31
CA GLY A 128 15.89 -24.22 -1.45
C GLY A 128 14.45 -23.97 -0.99
N VAL A 129 13.70 -23.20 -1.76
CA VAL A 129 12.25 -22.99 -1.59
C VAL A 129 11.56 -23.16 -2.93
N GLY A 130 10.28 -23.56 -2.88
CA GLY A 130 9.43 -23.65 -4.05
C GLY A 130 8.02 -23.23 -3.68
N VAL A 131 7.29 -22.70 -4.64
CA VAL A 131 5.87 -22.41 -4.50
C VAL A 131 5.09 -23.67 -4.90
N PHE A 132 4.20 -24.11 -4.02
CA PHE A 132 3.42 -25.33 -4.20
C PHE A 132 1.93 -25.02 -4.34
N LYS A 133 1.26 -25.63 -5.31
CA LYS A 133 -0.21 -25.70 -5.38
C LYS A 133 -0.62 -27.14 -5.02
N GLY A 134 -0.98 -27.37 -3.77
CA GLY A 134 -1.18 -28.72 -3.24
C GLY A 134 0.15 -29.52 -3.22
N ARG A 135 0.23 -30.59 -4.02
CA ARG A 135 1.45 -31.42 -4.17
C ARG A 135 2.30 -31.07 -5.40
N GLN A 136 1.82 -30.16 -6.23
CA GLN A 136 2.50 -29.78 -7.46
C GLN A 136 3.39 -28.56 -7.19
N VAL A 137 4.66 -28.66 -7.59
CA VAL A 137 5.57 -27.51 -7.65
C VAL A 137 5.12 -26.62 -8.79
N VAL A 138 4.73 -25.39 -8.48
CA VAL A 138 4.29 -24.38 -9.46
C VAL A 138 5.48 -23.54 -9.90
N HIS A 139 6.38 -23.24 -8.97
CA HIS A 139 7.59 -22.48 -9.21
C HIS A 139 8.73 -23.05 -8.36
N MET A 140 9.93 -23.18 -8.94
CA MET A 140 11.16 -23.53 -8.23
C MET A 140 12.07 -22.31 -8.22
N ALA A 141 12.23 -21.71 -7.05
CA ALA A 141 13.10 -20.54 -6.89
C ALA A 141 14.57 -20.89 -7.17
N PRO A 142 15.40 -19.93 -7.63
CA PRO A 142 16.83 -20.12 -7.84
C PRO A 142 17.56 -20.65 -6.60
N PRO A 143 18.74 -21.31 -6.73
CA PRO A 143 19.52 -21.74 -5.58
C PRO A 143 19.81 -20.59 -4.61
N ALA A 144 19.79 -20.87 -3.30
CA ALA A 144 19.89 -19.85 -2.26
C ALA A 144 21.20 -19.05 -2.31
N GLU A 145 22.29 -19.66 -2.77
CA GLU A 145 23.61 -19.03 -2.90
C GLU A 145 23.63 -17.84 -3.87
N PHE A 146 22.72 -17.83 -4.87
CA PHE A 146 22.62 -16.75 -5.85
C PHE A 146 21.61 -15.63 -5.46
N VAL A 147 20.84 -15.84 -4.40
CA VAL A 147 19.81 -14.84 -3.97
C VAL A 147 20.38 -13.44 -3.73
N PRO A 148 21.52 -13.27 -3.01
CA PRO A 148 22.07 -11.92 -2.80
C PRO A 148 22.46 -11.23 -4.11
N GLU A 149 23.02 -11.98 -5.06
CA GLU A 149 23.40 -11.47 -6.37
C GLU A 149 22.16 -11.10 -7.20
N HIS A 150 21.17 -11.97 -7.27
CA HIS A 150 19.91 -11.70 -8.00
C HIS A 150 19.18 -10.46 -7.46
N ILE A 151 19.06 -10.32 -6.15
CA ILE A 151 18.44 -9.12 -5.54
C ILE A 151 19.27 -7.87 -5.82
N GLY A 152 20.62 -7.96 -5.74
CA GLY A 152 21.50 -6.85 -6.10
C GLY A 152 21.33 -6.42 -7.56
N ASN A 153 21.26 -7.39 -8.47
CA ASN A 153 21.07 -7.16 -9.90
C ASN A 153 19.67 -6.55 -10.19
N LEU A 154 18.63 -7.04 -9.54
CA LEU A 154 17.26 -6.52 -9.67
C LEU A 154 17.15 -5.06 -9.21
N ILE A 155 17.71 -4.74 -8.05
CA ILE A 155 17.75 -3.36 -7.52
C ILE A 155 18.53 -2.44 -8.46
N ASN A 156 19.70 -2.88 -8.92
CA ASN A 156 20.54 -2.12 -9.85
C ASN A 156 19.84 -1.88 -11.19
N TRP A 157 19.14 -2.90 -11.73
CA TRP A 157 18.33 -2.77 -12.92
C TRP A 157 17.21 -1.73 -12.72
N TYR A 158 16.45 -1.84 -11.62
CA TYR A 158 15.38 -0.89 -11.33
C TYR A 158 15.89 0.55 -11.27
N GLN A 159 17.03 0.78 -10.63
CA GLN A 159 17.64 2.10 -10.50
C GLN A 159 18.09 2.67 -11.85
N LYS A 160 18.67 1.85 -12.72
CA LYS A 160 19.26 2.27 -14.00
C LYS A 160 18.27 2.26 -15.16
N SER A 161 17.19 1.51 -15.05
CA SER A 161 16.21 1.35 -16.13
C SER A 161 15.52 2.66 -16.46
N THR A 162 15.42 2.96 -17.75
CA THR A 162 14.67 4.10 -18.31
C THR A 162 13.19 3.80 -18.54
N ALA A 163 12.75 2.56 -18.25
CA ALA A 163 11.34 2.19 -18.37
C ALA A 163 10.47 3.04 -17.45
N HIS A 164 9.21 3.20 -17.86
CA HIS A 164 8.24 3.95 -17.04
C HIS A 164 8.12 3.36 -15.63
N PRO A 165 8.05 4.17 -14.55
CA PRO A 165 8.00 3.68 -13.17
C PRO A 165 6.92 2.63 -12.90
N LEU A 166 5.75 2.76 -13.54
CA LEU A 166 4.67 1.77 -13.45
C LEU A 166 5.07 0.40 -14.03
N ILE A 167 5.82 0.38 -15.14
CA ILE A 167 6.30 -0.88 -15.74
C ILE A 167 7.35 -1.49 -14.83
N LYS A 168 8.41 -0.72 -14.52
CA LYS A 168 9.54 -1.27 -13.79
C LYS A 168 9.20 -1.69 -12.36
N SER A 169 8.21 -1.08 -11.72
CA SER A 169 7.72 -1.53 -10.40
C SER A 169 6.99 -2.87 -10.47
N ALA A 170 6.19 -3.09 -11.52
CA ALA A 170 5.50 -4.36 -11.74
C ALA A 170 6.48 -5.48 -12.15
N VAL A 171 7.46 -5.18 -13.02
CA VAL A 171 8.55 -6.11 -13.36
C VAL A 171 9.36 -6.48 -12.12
N PHE A 172 9.72 -5.48 -11.29
CA PHE A 172 10.42 -5.73 -10.03
C PHE A 172 9.63 -6.67 -9.12
N HIS A 173 8.32 -6.47 -9.00
CA HIS A 173 7.46 -7.32 -8.19
C HIS A 173 7.48 -8.78 -8.69
N TYR A 174 7.34 -8.98 -10.00
CA TYR A 174 7.43 -10.31 -10.60
C TYR A 174 8.78 -10.97 -10.33
N GLU A 175 9.88 -10.29 -10.63
CA GLU A 175 11.23 -10.82 -10.43
C GLU A 175 11.52 -11.12 -8.95
N PHE A 176 11.00 -10.30 -8.03
CA PHE A 176 11.11 -10.54 -6.61
C PHE A 176 10.39 -11.82 -6.18
N GLU A 177 9.17 -12.05 -6.70
CA GLU A 177 8.43 -13.30 -6.45
C GLU A 177 9.13 -14.50 -7.09
N PHE A 178 9.73 -14.32 -8.27
CA PHE A 178 10.52 -15.36 -8.94
C PHE A 178 11.78 -15.73 -8.15
N ILE A 179 12.56 -14.75 -7.69
CA ILE A 179 13.77 -14.97 -6.88
C ILE A 179 13.43 -15.60 -5.53
N HIS A 180 12.29 -15.21 -4.95
CA HIS A 180 11.78 -15.72 -3.67
C HIS A 180 12.83 -15.66 -2.56
N PRO A 181 13.33 -14.47 -2.20
CA PRO A 181 14.58 -14.32 -1.46
C PRO A 181 14.53 -14.76 0.01
N PHE A 182 13.37 -14.94 0.59
CA PHE A 182 13.18 -15.27 2.00
C PHE A 182 12.64 -16.68 2.19
N ALA A 183 12.81 -17.22 3.40
CA ALA A 183 12.22 -18.51 3.76
C ALA A 183 10.69 -18.45 3.89
N ASP A 184 10.14 -17.29 4.26
CA ASP A 184 8.72 -16.96 4.34
C ASP A 184 8.53 -15.45 4.21
N GLY A 185 7.31 -15.00 3.89
CA GLY A 185 6.95 -13.58 3.80
C GLY A 185 7.28 -12.92 2.46
N ASN A 186 7.65 -13.69 1.43
CA ASN A 186 7.98 -13.12 0.11
C ASN A 186 6.81 -12.35 -0.49
N GLY A 187 5.62 -12.93 -0.57
CA GLY A 187 4.45 -12.25 -1.12
C GLY A 187 4.12 -10.94 -0.39
N ARG A 188 4.16 -10.93 0.94
CA ARG A 188 3.97 -9.72 1.76
C ARG A 188 5.04 -8.66 1.47
N MET A 189 6.30 -9.08 1.35
CA MET A 189 7.41 -8.19 1.02
C MET A 189 7.35 -7.68 -0.42
N GLY A 190 7.03 -8.52 -1.39
CA GLY A 190 6.88 -8.13 -2.80
C GLY A 190 5.82 -7.03 -2.95
N ARG A 191 4.65 -7.18 -2.31
CA ARG A 191 3.59 -6.17 -2.30
C ARG A 191 4.00 -4.89 -1.57
N LEU A 192 4.63 -5.00 -0.39
CA LEU A 192 5.15 -3.85 0.36
C LEU A 192 6.16 -3.06 -0.49
N TRP A 193 7.12 -3.76 -1.09
CA TRP A 193 8.17 -3.11 -1.88
C TRP A 193 7.64 -2.51 -3.17
N HIS A 194 6.68 -3.18 -3.82
CA HIS A 194 5.95 -2.63 -4.97
C HIS A 194 5.27 -1.30 -4.62
N THR A 195 4.59 -1.22 -3.47
CA THR A 195 3.98 0.02 -2.97
C THR A 195 5.02 1.10 -2.74
N LEU A 196 6.20 0.76 -2.16
CA LEU A 196 7.31 1.71 -1.97
C LEU A 196 7.84 2.23 -3.31
N LEU A 197 8.05 1.36 -4.30
CA LEU A 197 8.53 1.72 -5.63
C LEU A 197 7.54 2.61 -6.39
N LEU A 198 6.24 2.37 -6.24
CA LEU A 198 5.19 3.25 -6.78
C LEU A 198 5.19 4.61 -6.09
N ALA A 199 5.35 4.63 -4.77
CA ALA A 199 5.37 5.85 -3.96
C ALA A 199 6.57 6.74 -4.26
N GLU A 200 7.73 6.17 -4.60
CA GLU A 200 8.90 6.92 -5.05
C GLU A 200 8.59 7.76 -6.30
N TRP A 201 7.79 7.23 -7.22
CA TRP A 201 7.36 7.98 -8.40
C TRP A 201 6.27 9.01 -8.08
N LYS A 202 5.26 8.59 -7.33
CA LYS A 202 4.13 9.43 -6.90
C LYS A 202 3.73 9.05 -5.48
N GLU A 203 4.05 9.89 -4.49
CA GLU A 203 3.81 9.62 -3.06
C GLU A 203 2.36 9.22 -2.76
N ILE A 204 1.38 9.78 -3.48
CA ILE A 204 -0.03 9.46 -3.31
C ILE A 204 -0.32 7.95 -3.46
N LEU A 205 0.48 7.24 -4.26
CA LEU A 205 0.34 5.79 -4.47
C LEU A 205 0.66 4.97 -3.22
N ALA A 206 1.40 5.52 -2.24
CA ALA A 206 1.58 4.89 -0.94
C ALA A 206 0.26 4.66 -0.18
N TRP A 207 -0.79 5.37 -0.56
CA TRP A 207 -2.09 5.38 0.13
C TRP A 207 -3.21 4.74 -0.67
N ILE A 208 -2.90 4.15 -1.83
CA ILE A 208 -3.86 3.46 -2.68
C ILE A 208 -3.86 1.97 -2.32
N PRO A 209 -4.99 1.39 -1.90
CA PRO A 209 -5.05 -0.01 -1.46
C PRO A 209 -5.13 -0.99 -2.66
N VAL A 210 -4.07 -1.05 -3.45
CA VAL A 210 -3.99 -1.93 -4.65
C VAL A 210 -4.16 -3.40 -4.25
N GLU A 211 -3.67 -3.77 -3.07
CA GLU A 211 -3.75 -5.12 -2.53
C GLU A 211 -5.19 -5.62 -2.38
N THR A 212 -6.16 -4.72 -2.23
CA THR A 212 -7.60 -5.08 -2.19
C THR A 212 -8.00 -5.74 -3.50
N LEU A 213 -7.65 -5.12 -4.64
CA LEU A 213 -7.94 -5.66 -5.98
C LEU A 213 -7.14 -6.93 -6.28
N VAL A 214 -5.89 -7.01 -5.81
CA VAL A 214 -5.07 -8.23 -5.91
C VAL A 214 -5.73 -9.36 -5.12
N LYS A 215 -6.26 -9.08 -3.92
CA LYS A 215 -6.97 -10.06 -3.10
C LYS A 215 -8.28 -10.52 -3.76
N GLU A 216 -9.07 -9.61 -4.27
CA GLU A 216 -10.33 -9.91 -4.96
C GLU A 216 -10.13 -10.77 -6.20
N ARG A 217 -9.00 -10.55 -6.91
CA ARG A 217 -8.59 -11.27 -8.13
C ARG A 217 -7.42 -12.22 -7.88
N GLN A 218 -7.40 -12.85 -6.70
CA GLN A 218 -6.25 -13.64 -6.25
C GLN A 218 -5.92 -14.81 -7.20
N GLU A 219 -6.92 -15.44 -7.79
CA GLU A 219 -6.70 -16.51 -8.79
C GLU A 219 -6.02 -15.95 -10.05
N GLU A 220 -6.50 -14.80 -10.56
CA GLU A 220 -5.89 -14.14 -11.73
C GLU A 220 -4.46 -13.68 -11.45
N TYR A 221 -4.18 -13.22 -10.23
CA TYR A 221 -2.83 -12.84 -9.79
C TYR A 221 -1.86 -14.02 -9.86
N TYR A 222 -2.24 -15.17 -9.30
CA TYR A 222 -1.40 -16.36 -9.36
C TYR A 222 -1.32 -16.97 -10.77
N ASP A 223 -2.37 -16.87 -11.56
CA ASP A 223 -2.36 -17.28 -12.96
C ASP A 223 -1.43 -16.41 -13.80
N ALA A 224 -1.39 -15.09 -13.54
CA ALA A 224 -0.49 -14.17 -14.21
C ALA A 224 0.99 -14.47 -13.87
N LEU A 225 1.30 -14.74 -12.58
CA LEU A 225 2.63 -15.21 -12.16
C LEU A 225 3.02 -16.51 -12.88
N GLY A 226 2.14 -17.51 -12.84
CA GLY A 226 2.43 -18.80 -13.45
C GLY A 226 2.54 -18.78 -14.98
N LYS A 227 1.85 -17.86 -15.67
CA LYS A 227 2.02 -17.63 -17.11
C LYS A 227 3.35 -16.96 -17.42
N ALA A 228 3.68 -15.91 -16.66
CA ALA A 228 4.95 -15.21 -16.81
C ALA A 228 6.15 -16.16 -16.61
N ASP A 229 6.08 -17.06 -15.62
CA ASP A 229 7.09 -18.11 -15.41
C ASP A 229 7.24 -19.05 -16.61
N LYS A 230 6.13 -19.50 -17.19
CA LYS A 230 6.14 -20.42 -18.35
C LYS A 230 6.67 -19.78 -19.62
N GLU A 231 6.38 -18.49 -19.79
CA GLU A 231 6.76 -17.73 -20.99
C GLU A 231 8.15 -17.10 -20.83
N ALA A 232 8.73 -17.15 -19.62
CA ALA A 232 9.94 -16.42 -19.24
C ALA A 232 9.87 -14.95 -19.65
N ASP A 233 8.68 -14.34 -19.49
CA ASP A 233 8.38 -12.96 -19.86
C ASP A 233 7.31 -12.39 -18.91
N SER A 234 7.60 -11.28 -18.26
CA SER A 234 6.73 -10.70 -17.24
C SER A 234 5.58 -9.84 -17.78
N THR A 235 5.41 -9.71 -19.09
CA THR A 235 4.40 -8.84 -19.74
C THR A 235 2.99 -9.05 -19.21
N VAL A 236 2.55 -10.33 -19.12
CA VAL A 236 1.20 -10.64 -18.65
C VAL A 236 0.99 -10.25 -17.19
N PHE A 237 2.01 -10.36 -16.35
CA PHE A 237 1.96 -9.93 -14.96
C PHE A 237 1.96 -8.40 -14.84
N VAL A 238 2.76 -7.70 -15.65
CA VAL A 238 2.74 -6.24 -15.74
C VAL A 238 1.35 -5.74 -16.12
N GLU A 239 0.72 -6.34 -17.14
CA GLU A 239 -0.64 -5.98 -17.55
C GLU A 239 -1.67 -6.20 -16.44
N PHE A 240 -1.55 -7.29 -15.69
CA PHE A 240 -2.42 -7.57 -14.54
C PHE A 240 -2.25 -6.50 -13.45
N MET A 241 -1.01 -6.22 -13.02
CA MET A 241 -0.73 -5.26 -11.94
C MET A 241 -1.15 -3.85 -12.31
N LEU A 242 -0.92 -3.41 -13.55
CA LEU A 242 -1.39 -2.10 -14.02
C LEU A 242 -2.92 -2.03 -14.09
N THR A 243 -3.58 -3.13 -14.46
CA THR A 243 -5.05 -3.20 -14.45
C THR A 243 -5.58 -3.07 -13.02
N ALA A 244 -5.02 -3.82 -12.07
CA ALA A 244 -5.39 -3.73 -10.66
C ALA A 244 -5.16 -2.31 -10.08
N LEU A 245 -4.02 -1.69 -10.38
CA LEU A 245 -3.73 -0.32 -9.95
C LEU A 245 -4.73 0.68 -10.54
N ARG A 246 -5.01 0.61 -11.85
CA ARG A 246 -6.01 1.49 -12.49
C ARG A 246 -7.37 1.35 -11.82
N ASP A 247 -7.80 0.13 -11.56
CA ASP A 247 -9.11 -0.13 -10.98
C ASP A 247 -9.16 0.32 -9.52
N ALA A 248 -8.11 0.12 -8.73
CA ALA A 248 -8.00 0.65 -7.37
C ALA A 248 -8.06 2.19 -7.32
N LEU A 249 -7.44 2.87 -8.29
CA LEU A 249 -7.52 4.33 -8.41
C LEU A 249 -8.95 4.80 -8.70
N LYS A 250 -9.73 4.06 -9.49
CA LYS A 250 -11.14 4.39 -9.77
C LYS A 250 -12.05 4.27 -8.54
N GLU A 251 -11.68 3.45 -7.57
CA GLU A 251 -12.44 3.28 -6.32
C GLU A 251 -12.20 4.41 -5.31
N ILE A 252 -11.20 5.27 -5.55
CA ILE A 252 -10.98 6.42 -4.68
C ILE A 252 -12.07 7.46 -4.95
N PRO A 253 -12.97 7.72 -4.00
CA PRO A 253 -14.00 8.72 -4.20
C PRO A 253 -13.35 10.11 -4.31
N PRO A 254 -13.85 10.98 -5.20
CA PRO A 254 -13.58 12.40 -5.04
C PRO A 254 -14.02 12.77 -3.62
N THR A 255 -13.21 13.49 -2.89
CA THR A 255 -13.73 14.21 -1.74
C THR A 255 -14.68 15.25 -2.35
N ASP A 256 -15.97 15.09 -2.09
CA ASP A 256 -16.82 16.25 -2.09
C ASP A 256 -16.06 17.31 -1.30
N GLN A 257 -15.90 18.51 -1.86
CA GLN A 257 -15.39 19.67 -1.11
C GLN A 257 -16.31 19.98 0.11
N ASP A 258 -17.35 19.21 0.29
CA ASP A 258 -18.17 19.00 1.49
C ASP A 258 -17.66 17.88 2.41
N GLY A 259 -16.37 17.59 2.44
CA GLY A 259 -15.71 16.67 3.39
C GLY A 259 -15.64 17.17 4.84
N ASP A 260 -15.97 18.40 5.12
CA ASP A 260 -16.70 18.77 6.30
C ASP A 260 -18.20 18.60 5.95
N GLN A 261 -18.84 17.51 6.35
CA GLN A 261 -20.19 17.65 6.82
C GLN A 261 -20.08 18.76 7.90
N GLU A 262 -20.29 20.01 7.46
CA GLU A 262 -20.71 21.06 8.36
C GLU A 262 -21.84 20.41 9.14
N THR A 263 -21.51 19.89 10.33
CA THR A 263 -22.55 19.37 11.21
C THR A 263 -23.58 20.50 11.24
N ASP A 264 -24.86 20.17 11.33
CA ASP A 264 -25.89 21.22 11.46
C ASP A 264 -25.50 22.28 12.47
N GLN A 265 -24.62 21.95 13.40
CA GLN A 265 -23.98 22.82 14.36
C GLN A 265 -22.98 23.81 13.75
N VAL A 266 -22.14 23.38 12.79
CA VAL A 266 -21.18 24.26 12.09
C VAL A 266 -21.92 25.21 11.15
N LYS A 267 -22.97 24.74 10.44
CA LYS A 267 -23.85 25.61 9.64
C LYS A 267 -24.54 26.65 10.48
N LYS A 268 -25.10 26.26 11.64
CA LYS A 268 -25.70 27.22 12.62
C LYS A 268 -24.66 28.20 13.16
N LEU A 269 -23.44 27.72 13.46
CA LEU A 269 -22.32 28.56 13.89
C LEU A 269 -21.98 29.64 12.86
N LEU A 270 -21.79 29.23 11.60
CA LEU A 270 -21.46 30.13 10.50
C LEU A 270 -22.59 31.15 10.24
N GLN A 271 -23.86 30.71 10.30
CA GLN A 271 -25.01 31.60 10.17
C GLN A 271 -25.08 32.63 11.29
N VAL A 272 -24.78 32.23 12.53
CA VAL A 272 -24.78 33.14 13.71
C VAL A 272 -23.61 34.11 13.65
N LEU A 273 -22.43 33.72 13.17
CA LEU A 273 -21.24 34.55 13.05
C LEU A 273 -21.21 35.45 11.80
N ALA A 274 -22.02 35.13 10.78
CA ALA A 274 -22.07 35.92 9.53
C ALA A 274 -22.59 37.34 9.73
N ASN A 275 -23.40 37.58 10.78
CA ASN A 275 -24.10 38.85 11.01
C ASN A 275 -23.66 39.61 12.29
N ASP A 276 -22.92 38.97 13.22
CA ASP A 276 -22.57 39.58 14.51
C ASP A 276 -21.19 39.09 15.02
N THR A 277 -20.46 40.03 15.67
CA THR A 277 -19.30 39.66 16.50
C THR A 277 -19.80 39.29 17.89
N LEU A 278 -19.72 37.99 18.24
CA LEU A 278 -20.25 37.47 19.51
C LEU A 278 -19.11 37.03 20.43
N THR A 279 -19.30 37.20 21.73
CA THR A 279 -18.45 36.58 22.75
C THR A 279 -18.70 35.05 22.82
N ALA A 280 -17.74 34.30 23.37
CA ALA A 280 -17.87 32.84 23.51
C ALA A 280 -19.12 32.45 24.36
N ALA A 281 -19.53 33.29 25.33
CA ALA A 281 -20.72 33.05 26.15
C ALA A 281 -22.01 33.21 25.36
N GLU A 282 -22.14 34.29 24.59
CA GLU A 282 -23.30 34.54 23.71
C GLU A 282 -23.43 33.49 22.61
N LEU A 283 -22.31 32.99 22.10
CA LEU A 283 -22.26 31.94 21.11
C LEU A 283 -22.75 30.57 21.66
N MET A 284 -22.36 30.27 22.92
CA MET A 284 -22.82 29.08 23.62
C MET A 284 -24.33 29.10 23.86
N GLU A 285 -24.86 30.25 24.24
CA GLU A 285 -26.30 30.44 24.50
C GLU A 285 -27.12 30.28 23.23
N ARG A 286 -26.75 30.93 22.11
CA ARG A 286 -27.42 30.83 20.81
C ARG A 286 -27.36 29.45 20.18
N LEU A 287 -26.27 28.71 20.41
CA LEU A 287 -26.09 27.33 19.90
C LEU A 287 -26.62 26.26 20.87
N SER A 288 -27.15 26.64 22.02
CA SER A 288 -27.64 25.73 23.07
C SER A 288 -26.58 24.73 23.53
N LEU A 289 -25.31 25.13 23.59
CA LEU A 289 -24.18 24.28 23.96
C LEU A 289 -23.97 24.28 25.46
N LYS A 290 -23.96 23.08 26.07
CA LYS A 290 -23.82 22.91 27.53
C LYS A 290 -22.37 22.87 28.03
N HIS A 291 -21.38 22.73 27.16
CA HIS A 291 -19.97 22.54 27.52
C HIS A 291 -19.02 23.46 26.75
N ARG A 292 -18.18 24.19 27.48
CA ARG A 292 -17.15 25.11 26.95
C ARG A 292 -16.14 24.48 25.96
N PRO A 293 -15.66 23.21 26.12
CA PRO A 293 -14.76 22.59 25.18
C PRO A 293 -15.30 22.49 23.75
N THR A 294 -16.60 22.34 23.57
CA THR A 294 -17.24 22.22 22.26
C THR A 294 -17.27 23.55 21.51
N SER A 295 -17.47 24.68 22.21
CA SER A 295 -17.50 26.02 21.59
C SER A 295 -16.09 26.49 21.16
N VAL A 296 -15.04 26.16 21.93
CA VAL A 296 -13.65 26.55 21.63
C VAL A 296 -13.12 25.81 20.40
N SER A 297 -13.51 24.56 20.19
CA SER A 297 -13.11 23.78 19.01
C SER A 297 -13.60 24.40 17.69
N TYR A 298 -14.74 25.09 17.71
CA TYR A 298 -15.31 25.73 16.50
C TYR A 298 -14.79 27.15 16.25
N THR A 299 -14.32 27.86 17.26
CA THR A 299 -13.83 29.23 17.12
C THR A 299 -12.40 29.34 16.63
N HIS A 300 -11.56 28.28 16.80
CA HIS A 300 -10.20 28.27 16.30
C HIS A 300 -10.10 28.10 14.76
N LEU A 301 -11.17 27.71 14.09
CA LEU A 301 -11.19 27.55 12.63
C LEU A 301 -11.13 28.85 11.83
N ARG A 302 -11.43 30.01 12.45
CA ARG A 302 -11.46 31.33 11.77
C ARG A 302 -10.24 32.21 12.02
N ALA A 303 -9.33 31.84 12.91
CA ALA A 303 -8.14 32.65 13.25
C ALA A 303 -6.97 32.50 12.23
N HIS A 304 -7.11 31.64 11.21
CA HIS A 304 -6.07 31.40 10.22
C HIS A 304 -6.36 31.95 8.82
N GLU A 305 -7.47 32.67 8.62
CA GLU A 305 -7.83 33.24 7.30
C GLU A 305 -7.76 34.78 7.24
N THR A 306 -7.06 35.41 8.18
CA THR A 306 -6.80 36.87 8.11
C THR A 306 -5.32 37.16 8.21
#